data_ff81fc77c4cc31fe33c30b9e095b068d
#
_entry.id   ff81fc77c4cc31fe33c30b9e095b068d
#
_cell.length_a   1.000
_cell.length_b   1.000
_cell.length_c   1.000
_cell.angle_alpha   90.00
_cell.angle_beta   90.00
_cell.angle_gamma   90.00
#
_symmetry.space_group_name_H-M   'P 1'
#
loop_
_entity.id
_entity.type
_entity.pdbx_description
1 polymer ?
#
loop_
_entity_poly.entity_id
_entity_poly.type
_entity_poly.pdbx_seq_one_letter_code
_entity_poly.pdbx_strand_id
1 'polypeptide(L)'
;MNVLIGDIGNTITKICLVGIKSFNVKKIIYFNSSNITSKNSLKKNLKRIVKNKSINKIALFSSVVPKYHLILKKFLKKVYKIKLREIKENTIDKIIKINIKNKSQVGSDRI
;
A
#
# COMPACT_ATOMS: atom_id res chain seq x y z
N MET A 1 -13.49 -7.45 -4.00
CA MET A 1 -12.69 -6.28 -4.36
C MET A 1 -11.64 -6.00 -3.30
N ASN A 2 -10.52 -5.46 -3.70
CA ASN A 2 -9.40 -5.21 -2.80
C ASN A 2 -9.04 -3.73 -2.81
N VAL A 3 -8.42 -3.27 -1.73
CA VAL A 3 -7.97 -1.88 -1.63
C VAL A 3 -6.47 -1.87 -1.37
N LEU A 4 -5.79 -0.91 -1.99
CA LEU A 4 -4.36 -0.70 -1.74
C LEU A 4 -4.21 0.21 -0.52
N ILE A 5 -3.41 -0.24 0.42
CA ILE A 5 -3.08 0.53 1.62
C ILE A 5 -1.57 0.55 1.74
N GLY A 6 -1.00 1.72 1.88
CA GLY A 6 0.44 1.82 1.89
C GLY A 6 0.99 2.84 2.84
N ASP A 7 2.28 2.72 3.08
CA ASP A 7 3.03 3.60 3.95
C ASP A 7 4.33 3.99 3.25
N ILE A 8 4.47 5.26 2.95
CA ILE A 8 5.66 5.78 2.26
C ILE A 8 6.61 6.37 3.30
N GLY A 9 7.65 5.62 3.63
CA GLY A 9 8.66 6.09 4.55
C GLY A 9 9.83 6.76 3.83
N ASN A 10 10.77 7.28 4.60
CA ASN A 10 11.96 7.91 4.03
C ASN A 10 12.80 6.93 3.24
N THR A 11 12.92 5.71 3.73
CA THR A 11 13.78 4.70 3.12
C THR A 11 13.00 3.60 2.45
N ILE A 12 11.99 3.08 3.13
CA ILE A 12 11.22 1.93 2.66
C ILE A 12 9.75 2.31 2.49
N THR A 13 9.17 1.85 1.41
CA THR A 13 7.73 1.98 1.16
C THR A 13 7.11 0.59 1.25
N LYS A 14 6.01 0.50 1.96
CA LYS A 14 5.25 -0.74 2.12
C LYS A 14 3.88 -0.55 1.49
N ILE A 15 3.46 -1.51 0.68
CA ILE A 15 2.11 -1.48 0.09
C ILE A 15 1.44 -2.81 0.35
N CYS A 16 0.21 -2.76 0.84
CA CYS A 16 -0.60 -3.93 1.15
C CYS A 16 -1.81 -3.98 0.24
N LEU A 17 -2.18 -5.18 -0.17
CA LEU A 17 -3.44 -5.42 -0.85
C LEU A 17 -4.38 -6.07 0.14
N VAL A 18 -5.48 -5.40 0.46
CA VAL A 18 -6.39 -5.82 1.52
C VAL A 18 -7.77 -6.06 0.93
N GLY A 19 -8.37 -7.22 1.25
CA GLY A 19 -9.73 -7.50 0.84
C GLY A 19 -10.72 -6.63 1.60
N ILE A 20 -11.64 -6.00 0.89
CA ILE A 20 -12.59 -5.07 1.53
C ILE A 20 -13.55 -5.80 2.45
N LYS A 21 -14.12 -6.91 1.99
CA LYS A 21 -15.11 -7.62 2.79
C LYS A 21 -14.52 -8.36 3.97
N SER A 22 -13.46 -9.13 3.70
CA SER A 22 -12.84 -9.97 4.73
C SER A 22 -11.82 -9.21 5.57
N PHE A 23 -11.39 -8.07 5.07
CA PHE A 23 -10.35 -7.28 5.73
C PHE A 23 -9.06 -8.07 5.87
N ASN A 24 -8.84 -9.00 4.96
CA ASN A 24 -7.64 -9.83 4.94
C ASN A 24 -6.54 -9.19 4.14
N VAL A 25 -5.32 -9.24 4.67
CA VAL A 25 -4.14 -8.81 3.90
C VAL A 25 -3.82 -9.92 2.91
N LYS A 26 -3.99 -9.63 1.63
CA LYS A 26 -3.76 -10.60 0.58
C LYS A 26 -2.33 -10.64 0.11
N LYS A 27 -1.68 -9.49 0.13
CA LYS A 27 -0.30 -9.39 -0.32
C LYS A 27 0.35 -8.16 0.27
N ILE A 28 1.63 -8.25 0.55
CA ILE A 28 2.43 -7.11 1.02
C ILE A 28 3.70 -7.07 0.20
N ILE A 29 4.04 -5.88 -0.29
CA ILE A 29 5.33 -5.67 -0.94
C ILE A 29 6.08 -4.55 -0.25
N TYR A 30 7.39 -4.62 -0.33
CA TYR A 30 8.29 -3.60 0.20
C TYR A 30 9.27 -3.22 -0.89
N PHE A 31 9.62 -1.95 -0.95
CA PHE A 31 10.68 -1.52 -1.85
C PHE A 31 11.28 -0.21 -1.35
N ASN A 32 12.46 0.10 -1.84
CA ASN A 32 13.11 1.36 -1.46
C ASN A 32 12.26 2.53 -1.96
N SER A 33 12.02 3.49 -1.09
CA SER A 33 11.19 4.64 -1.44
C SER A 33 11.75 5.43 -2.61
N SER A 34 13.08 5.43 -2.77
CA SER A 34 13.70 6.10 -3.91
C SER A 34 13.26 5.52 -5.25
N ASN A 35 12.78 4.28 -5.28
CA ASN A 35 12.27 3.68 -6.51
C ASN A 35 11.01 4.37 -7.01
N ILE A 36 10.35 5.14 -6.17
CA ILE A 36 9.16 5.90 -6.58
C ILE A 36 9.53 6.93 -7.64
N THR A 37 10.76 7.46 -7.59
CA THR A 37 11.22 8.43 -8.58
C THR A 37 11.57 7.79 -9.92
N SER A 38 11.71 6.47 -9.95
CA SER A 38 11.98 5.74 -11.19
C SER A 38 10.68 5.16 -11.72
N LYS A 39 10.23 5.68 -12.84
CA LYS A 39 8.97 5.24 -13.43
C LYS A 39 8.95 3.75 -13.73
N ASN A 40 10.05 3.22 -14.23
CA ASN A 40 10.13 1.79 -14.56
C ASN A 40 10.09 0.92 -13.29
N SER A 41 10.81 1.33 -12.27
CA SER A 41 10.82 0.59 -11.01
C SER A 41 9.46 0.64 -10.33
N LEU A 42 8.84 1.81 -10.33
CA LEU A 42 7.52 1.98 -9.73
C LEU A 42 6.48 1.11 -10.45
N LYS A 43 6.50 1.12 -11.76
CA LYS A 43 5.59 0.31 -12.56
C LYS A 43 5.77 -1.17 -12.27
N LYS A 44 7.01 -1.62 -12.20
CA LYS A 44 7.32 -3.03 -11.93
C LYS A 44 6.84 -3.44 -10.55
N ASN A 45 7.07 -2.62 -9.54
CA ASN A 45 6.67 -2.95 -8.18
C ASN A 45 5.15 -2.97 -8.03
N LEU A 46 4.46 -1.99 -8.58
CA LEU A 46 3.01 -1.94 -8.49
C LEU A 46 2.35 -3.07 -9.26
N LYS A 47 2.93 -3.46 -10.38
CA LYS A 47 2.41 -4.57 -11.16
C LYS A 47 2.39 -5.87 -10.35
N ARG A 48 3.37 -6.05 -9.48
CA ARG A 48 3.43 -7.24 -8.63
C ARG A 48 2.24 -7.35 -7.69
N ILE A 49 1.68 -6.23 -7.29
CA ILE A 49 0.60 -6.25 -6.30
C ILE A 49 -0.78 -6.09 -6.93
N VAL A 50 -0.89 -5.45 -8.10
CA VAL A 50 -2.20 -5.23 -8.72
C VAL A 50 -2.53 -6.26 -9.80
N LYS A 51 -1.58 -7.08 -10.20
CA LYS A 51 -1.78 -8.03 -11.30
C LYS A 51 -2.93 -8.99 -11.03
N ASN A 52 -3.87 -9.07 -11.98
CA ASN A 52 -5.01 -9.99 -11.91
C ASN A 52 -5.85 -9.81 -10.66
N LYS A 53 -5.88 -8.62 -10.11
CA LYS A 53 -6.68 -8.33 -8.92
C LYS A 53 -7.70 -7.25 -9.22
N SER A 54 -8.84 -7.38 -8.58
CA SER A 54 -9.86 -6.34 -8.62
C SER A 54 -9.52 -5.31 -7.56
N ILE A 55 -9.19 -4.09 -8.00
CA ILE A 55 -8.71 -3.03 -7.11
C ILE A 55 -9.74 -1.92 -7.02
N ASN A 56 -10.01 -1.46 -5.81
CA ASN A 56 -10.88 -0.32 -5.59
C ASN A 56 -10.24 0.94 -6.19
N LYS A 57 -11.07 1.86 -6.61
CA LYS A 57 -10.61 3.10 -7.23
C LYS A 57 -9.98 4.06 -6.24
N ILE A 58 -10.02 3.78 -4.96
CA ILE A 58 -9.41 4.59 -3.92
C ILE A 58 -8.35 3.77 -3.21
N ALA A 59 -7.18 4.36 -3.04
CA ALA A 59 -6.09 3.78 -2.26
C ALA A 59 -5.81 4.69 -1.07
N LEU A 60 -5.40 4.10 0.04
CA LEU A 60 -5.15 4.82 1.28
C LEU A 60 -3.67 4.72 1.64
N PHE A 61 -3.00 5.87 1.69
CA PHE A 61 -1.57 5.89 1.97
C PHE A 61 -1.24 6.92 3.04
N SER A 62 -0.30 6.58 3.91
CA SER A 62 0.35 7.57 4.74
C SER A 62 1.73 7.84 4.15
N SER A 63 2.25 9.04 4.40
CA SER A 63 3.54 9.40 3.84
C SER A 63 4.24 10.43 4.73
N VAL A 64 5.54 10.20 4.92
CA VAL A 64 6.40 11.20 5.58
C VAL A 64 7.24 11.96 4.56
N VAL A 65 7.08 11.65 3.27
CA VAL A 65 7.82 12.30 2.20
C VAL A 65 6.83 12.81 1.15
N PRO A 66 6.45 14.10 1.22
CA PRO A 66 5.44 14.64 0.29
C PRO A 66 5.79 14.47 -1.17
N LYS A 67 7.08 14.54 -1.51
CA LYS A 67 7.53 14.36 -2.88
C LYS A 67 7.15 12.98 -3.42
N TYR A 68 7.42 11.95 -2.66
CA TYR A 68 7.10 10.59 -3.08
C TYR A 68 5.60 10.37 -3.14
N HIS A 69 4.89 10.97 -2.21
CA HIS A 69 3.43 10.88 -2.20
C HIS A 69 2.82 11.44 -3.48
N LEU A 70 3.29 12.62 -3.90
CA LEU A 70 2.79 13.25 -5.12
C LEU A 70 3.08 12.42 -6.37
N ILE A 71 4.28 11.87 -6.45
CA ILE A 71 4.67 11.06 -7.60
C ILE A 71 3.79 9.82 -7.69
N LEU A 72 3.63 9.13 -6.57
CA LEU A 72 2.80 7.92 -6.54
C LEU A 72 1.35 8.23 -6.81
N LYS A 73 0.85 9.33 -6.28
CA LYS A 73 -0.53 9.76 -6.50
C LYS A 73 -0.81 9.95 -8.00
N LYS A 74 0.08 10.66 -8.69
CA LYS A 74 -0.07 10.89 -10.11
C LYS A 74 0.04 9.60 -10.91
N PHE A 75 0.95 8.73 -10.54
CA PHE A 75 1.16 7.47 -11.22
C PHE A 75 -0.06 6.56 -11.11
N LEU A 76 -0.60 6.41 -9.92
CA LEU A 76 -1.76 5.55 -9.71
C LEU A 76 -2.97 6.05 -10.49
N LYS A 77 -3.17 7.36 -10.51
CA LYS A 77 -4.29 7.91 -11.24
C LYS A 77 -4.13 7.75 -12.74
N LYS A 78 -2.92 7.98 -13.25
CA LYS A 78 -2.66 7.91 -14.68
C LYS A 78 -2.70 6.49 -15.22
N VAL A 79 -2.09 5.56 -14.52
CA VAL A 79 -1.92 4.19 -15.03
C VAL A 79 -3.09 3.30 -14.65
N TYR A 80 -3.56 3.39 -13.41
CA TYR A 80 -4.60 2.49 -12.90
C TYR A 80 -5.91 3.18 -12.61
N LYS A 81 -5.98 4.49 -12.77
CA LYS A 81 -7.16 5.29 -12.47
C LYS A 81 -7.60 5.14 -11.02
N ILE A 82 -6.63 4.99 -10.15
CA ILE A 82 -6.84 4.87 -8.71
C ILE A 82 -6.53 6.22 -8.07
N LYS A 83 -7.46 6.71 -7.25
CA LYS A 83 -7.28 7.95 -6.52
C LYS A 83 -6.61 7.64 -5.18
N LEU A 84 -5.48 8.26 -4.94
CA LEU A 84 -4.75 8.08 -3.68
C LEU A 84 -5.23 9.11 -2.66
N ARG A 85 -5.62 8.64 -1.49
CA ARG A 85 -6.01 9.50 -0.37
C ARG A 85 -5.02 9.33 0.75
N GLU A 86 -4.63 10.44 1.34
CA GLU A 86 -3.70 10.42 2.46
C GLU A 86 -4.43 10.12 3.76
N ILE A 87 -3.85 9.24 4.58
CA ILE A 87 -4.37 8.89 5.89
C ILE A 87 -3.25 9.01 6.91
N LYS A 88 -3.62 9.00 8.18
CA LYS A 88 -2.63 9.06 9.25
C LYS A 88 -1.88 7.74 9.34
N GLU A 89 -0.60 7.84 9.63
CA GLU A 89 0.28 6.68 9.70
C GLU A 89 -0.22 5.60 10.64
N ASN A 90 -0.69 6.00 11.82
CA ASN A 90 -1.14 5.02 12.80
C ASN A 90 -2.41 4.29 12.38
N THR A 91 -3.15 4.82 11.42
CA THR A 91 -4.33 4.16 10.90
C THR A 91 -3.94 2.88 10.16
N ILE A 92 -2.88 2.94 9.39
CA ILE A 92 -2.39 1.78 8.66
C ILE A 92 -1.91 0.71 9.62
N ASP A 93 -1.16 1.10 10.63
CA ASP A 93 -0.67 0.17 11.63
C ASP A 93 -1.82 -0.53 12.35
N LYS A 94 -2.86 0.21 12.67
CA LYS A 94 -4.03 -0.37 13.32
C LYS A 94 -4.70 -1.42 12.44
N ILE A 95 -4.86 -1.11 11.16
CA ILE A 95 -5.50 -2.04 10.24
C ILE A 95 -4.70 -3.33 10.13
N ILE A 96 -3.39 -3.22 9.99
CA ILE A 96 -2.53 -4.38 9.87
C ILE A 96 -2.51 -5.20 11.14
N LYS A 97 -2.42 -4.55 12.28
CA LYS A 97 -2.40 -5.24 13.57
C LYS A 97 -3.68 -6.00 13.84
N ILE A 98 -4.82 -5.38 13.56
CA ILE A 98 -6.10 -6.04 13.76
C ILE A 98 -6.19 -7.28 12.88
N ASN A 99 -5.74 -7.18 11.64
CA ASN A 99 -5.77 -8.29 10.72
C ASN A 99 -4.93 -9.46 11.20
N ILE A 100 -3.70 -9.17 11.60
CA ILE A 100 -2.79 -10.20 12.09
C ILE A 100 -3.31 -10.82 13.36
N LYS A 101 -3.89 -10.02 14.23
CA LYS A 101 -4.46 -10.50 15.47
C LYS A 101 -5.60 -11.47 15.22
N ASN A 102 -6.44 -11.19 14.25
CA ASN A 102 -7.55 -12.05 13.90
C ASN A 102 -7.11 -13.36 13.29
N LYS A 103 -5.93 -13.37 12.70
CA LYS A 103 -5.34 -14.60 12.17
C LYS A 103 -4.58 -15.37 13.21
N SER A 104 -4.90 -15.10 14.43
CA SER A 104 -4.28 -15.71 15.58
C SER A 104 -2.86 -15.19 15.73
N GLN A 105 -2.07 -15.95 16.18
CA GLN A 105 -0.82 -15.61 16.75
C GLN A 105 0.29 -15.45 15.75
N VAL A 106 0.02 -15.74 14.53
CA VAL A 106 1.07 -15.68 13.52
C VAL A 106 1.51 -14.24 13.34
N GLY A 107 2.73 -13.97 13.63
CA GLY A 107 3.29 -12.68 13.40
C GLY A 107 2.89 -11.61 14.39
N SER A 108 2.08 -11.92 15.35
CA SER A 108 1.67 -10.92 16.33
C SER A 108 2.85 -10.38 17.11
N ASP A 109 3.79 -11.21 17.38
CA ASP A 109 4.98 -10.83 18.11
C ASP A 109 5.98 -10.07 17.24
N ARG A 110 5.75 -10.03 15.95
CA ARG A 110 6.64 -9.33 15.04
C ARG A 110 6.10 -7.97 14.64
N ILE A 111 4.99 -7.63 15.18
CA ILE A 111 4.40 -6.34 14.92
C ILE A 111 4.88 -5.32 15.95
#